data_aa39ebfaa14cdee028a0d9d347cce905
#
_entry.id   aa39ebfaa14cdee028a0d9d347cce905
#
_cell.length_a   1.000
_cell.length_b   1.000
_cell.length_c   1.000
_cell.angle_alpha   90.00
_cell.angle_beta   90.00
_cell.angle_gamma   90.00
#
_symmetry.space_group_name_H-M   'P 1'
#
loop_
_entity.id
_entity.type
_entity.pdbx_description
1 polymer ?
#
loop_
_entity_poly.entity_id
_entity_poly.type
_entity_poly.pdbx_seq_one_letter_code
_entity_poly.pdbx_strand_id
1 'polypeptide(L)'
;FQAEDGIRDQPRSRGLGDVYKRQRLTIARIDNVTGIPIVVSRTGYTGELGYEIWCHPKDADAVWDKVWESGKEFNISPLGLEALDMVRIEAGLIFYGYEFDDKTDPFEAGIGFTVPLKTKEDDFIGKEELIKRKANPQKKLVGLELIGHEPAANGNTVHVGRGQVGVVTSGMLSKTLNKNIALCRIDTKYSELGTEVEVGKIDGHQKRIGAKVIAFPFYDPTKSRVRA
;
A
#
# COMPACT_ATOMS: atom_id res chain seq x y z
N PHE A 1 7.95 -4.25 -17.15
CA PHE A 1 7.23 -3.13 -17.76
C PHE A 1 6.91 -3.54 -19.20
N GLN A 2 5.77 -4.22 -19.40
CA GLN A 2 5.25 -4.55 -20.74
C GLN A 2 4.05 -3.63 -21.03
N ALA A 3 4.28 -2.33 -20.94
CA ALA A 3 3.21 -1.35 -21.18
C ALA A 3 3.00 -1.01 -22.67
N GLU A 4 3.93 -1.40 -23.54
CA GLU A 4 3.85 -0.97 -24.95
C GLU A 4 2.91 -1.80 -25.82
N ASP A 5 2.76 -3.10 -25.56
CA ASP A 5 1.93 -3.97 -26.39
C ASP A 5 0.42 -3.82 -26.14
N GLY A 6 0.03 -3.40 -24.91
CA GLY A 6 -1.36 -3.15 -24.57
C GLY A 6 -1.94 -1.84 -25.12
N ILE A 7 -1.09 -0.89 -25.48
CA ILE A 7 -1.51 0.44 -25.97
C ILE A 7 -1.75 0.42 -27.49
N ARG A 8 -1.07 -0.46 -28.23
CA ARG A 8 -1.14 -0.49 -29.71
C ARG A 8 -2.39 -1.12 -30.30
N ASP A 9 -3.08 -2.01 -29.57
CA ASP A 9 -4.20 -2.78 -30.12
C ASP A 9 -5.59 -2.31 -29.68
N GLN A 10 -5.71 -1.14 -29.05
CA GLN A 10 -7.01 -0.61 -28.64
C GLN A 10 -7.64 0.23 -29.77
N PRO A 11 -8.77 -0.18 -30.35
CA PRO A 11 -9.52 0.69 -31.26
C PRO A 11 -9.97 1.94 -30.53
N ARG A 12 -9.71 3.11 -31.11
CA ARG A 12 -10.00 4.45 -30.59
C ARG A 12 -11.47 4.75 -30.24
N SER A 13 -12.37 3.78 -30.39
CA SER A 13 -13.83 3.94 -30.26
C SER A 13 -14.48 3.12 -29.14
N ARG A 14 -13.70 2.41 -28.29
CA ARG A 14 -14.29 1.57 -27.23
C ARG A 14 -14.40 2.38 -25.93
N GLY A 15 -15.59 2.45 -25.39
CA GLY A 15 -15.86 3.10 -24.10
C GLY A 15 -15.20 2.40 -22.92
N LEU A 16 -15.20 3.06 -21.77
CA LEU A 16 -14.62 2.57 -20.51
C LEU A 16 -14.93 1.10 -20.21
N GLY A 17 -16.13 0.62 -20.55
CA GLY A 17 -16.57 -0.76 -20.26
C GLY A 17 -15.72 -1.89 -20.85
N ASP A 18 -15.01 -1.64 -21.96
CA ASP A 18 -14.15 -2.66 -22.60
C ASP A 18 -12.72 -2.67 -22.05
N VAL A 19 -12.26 -1.58 -21.47
CA VAL A 19 -10.95 -1.47 -20.83
C VAL A 19 -10.90 -2.33 -19.54
N TYR A 20 -12.02 -2.51 -18.85
CA TYR A 20 -12.13 -3.19 -17.56
C TYR A 20 -11.95 -4.70 -17.62
N LYS A 21 -12.24 -5.33 -18.75
CA LYS A 21 -12.38 -6.80 -18.82
C LYS A 21 -11.07 -7.53 -19.09
N ARG A 22 -9.99 -6.86 -19.49
CA ARG A 22 -8.89 -7.57 -20.15
C ARG A 22 -7.56 -7.68 -19.43
N GLN A 23 -7.17 -6.79 -18.52
CA GLN A 23 -5.84 -6.90 -17.90
C GLN A 23 -5.77 -6.30 -16.49
N ARG A 24 -4.91 -6.88 -15.66
CA ARG A 24 -4.49 -6.33 -14.37
C ARG A 24 -3.50 -5.20 -14.62
N LEU A 25 -3.60 -4.08 -13.92
CA LEU A 25 -2.68 -2.93 -14.04
C LEU A 25 -2.55 -2.41 -15.47
N THR A 26 -3.64 -1.92 -16.04
CA THR A 26 -3.66 -1.31 -17.36
C THR A 26 -3.75 0.20 -17.29
N ILE A 27 -3.11 0.87 -18.25
CA ILE A 27 -3.25 2.30 -18.50
C ILE A 27 -3.87 2.45 -19.86
N ALA A 28 -4.93 3.26 -19.97
CA ALA A 28 -5.56 3.60 -21.24
C ALA A 28 -5.69 5.11 -21.36
N ARG A 29 -5.30 5.65 -22.50
CA ARG A 29 -5.64 7.01 -22.90
C ARG A 29 -7.01 7.00 -23.56
N ILE A 30 -7.91 7.83 -23.08
CA ILE A 30 -9.28 7.96 -23.58
C ILE A 30 -9.42 9.37 -24.10
N ASP A 31 -9.41 9.52 -25.42
CA ASP A 31 -9.41 10.83 -26.06
C ASP A 31 -10.79 11.50 -26.05
N ASN A 32 -11.84 10.81 -25.62
CA ASN A 32 -13.20 11.35 -25.72
C ASN A 32 -14.20 10.76 -24.74
N VAL A 33 -13.92 10.75 -23.47
CA VAL A 33 -14.99 10.66 -22.48
C VAL A 33 -15.47 12.07 -22.21
N THR A 34 -16.67 12.41 -22.73
CA THR A 34 -17.27 13.75 -22.57
C THR A 34 -16.53 14.91 -23.22
N GLY A 35 -15.67 14.67 -24.22
CA GLY A 35 -14.87 15.71 -24.88
C GLY A 35 -13.62 16.16 -24.16
N ILE A 36 -13.29 15.56 -23.01
CA ILE A 36 -12.09 15.86 -22.23
C ILE A 36 -11.10 14.70 -22.37
N PRO A 37 -9.85 14.95 -22.82
CA PRO A 37 -8.83 13.91 -22.84
C PRO A 37 -8.44 13.49 -21.41
N ILE A 38 -8.54 12.20 -21.13
CA ILE A 38 -8.15 11.63 -19.84
C ILE A 38 -7.27 10.39 -20.02
N VAL A 39 -6.47 10.09 -19.01
CA VAL A 39 -5.79 8.80 -18.86
C VAL A 39 -6.40 8.08 -17.68
N VAL A 40 -6.75 6.82 -17.84
CA VAL A 40 -7.28 5.99 -16.77
C VAL A 40 -6.33 4.84 -16.54
N SER A 41 -5.88 4.67 -15.30
CA SER A 41 -5.14 3.49 -14.88
C SER A 41 -5.99 2.62 -13.96
N ARG A 42 -5.89 1.29 -14.12
CA ARG A 42 -6.46 0.32 -13.19
C ARG A 42 -5.49 0.10 -12.04
N THR A 43 -5.34 1.14 -11.26
CA THR A 43 -4.49 1.20 -10.07
C THR A 43 -5.25 1.87 -8.94
N GLY A 44 -4.77 1.75 -7.71
CA GLY A 44 -5.39 2.37 -6.56
C GLY A 44 -4.62 2.09 -5.28
N TYR A 45 -5.03 2.76 -4.21
CA TYR A 45 -4.35 2.72 -2.91
C TYR A 45 -5.27 2.23 -1.79
N THR A 46 -6.26 1.38 -2.13
CA THR A 46 -7.26 0.89 -1.18
C THR A 46 -7.19 -0.63 -0.93
N GLY A 47 -6.46 -1.37 -1.77
CA GLY A 47 -6.52 -2.84 -1.77
C GLY A 47 -7.77 -3.41 -2.42
N GLU A 48 -8.65 -2.58 -2.93
CA GLU A 48 -9.84 -2.95 -3.69
C GLU A 48 -9.64 -2.70 -5.19
N LEU A 49 -10.54 -3.20 -6.02
CA LEU A 49 -10.58 -2.82 -7.43
C LEU A 49 -10.82 -1.31 -7.52
N GLY A 50 -9.89 -0.62 -8.15
CA GLY A 50 -9.92 0.83 -8.24
C GLY A 50 -9.33 1.36 -9.54
N TYR A 51 -9.59 2.62 -9.80
CA TYR A 51 -9.10 3.34 -10.97
C TYR A 51 -8.62 4.73 -10.59
N GLU A 52 -7.57 5.18 -11.23
CA GLU A 52 -7.06 6.54 -11.12
C GLU A 52 -7.29 7.25 -12.45
N ILE A 53 -7.83 8.46 -12.39
CA ILE A 53 -8.14 9.29 -13.57
C ILE A 53 -7.21 10.48 -13.57
N TRP A 54 -6.49 10.63 -14.66
CA TRP A 54 -5.54 11.71 -14.89
C TRP A 54 -6.04 12.62 -15.98
N CYS A 55 -6.10 13.91 -15.72
CA CYS A 55 -6.52 14.94 -16.68
C CYS A 55 -5.62 16.17 -16.56
N HIS A 56 -5.77 17.10 -17.52
CA HIS A 56 -5.10 18.38 -17.39
C HIS A 56 -5.73 19.18 -16.22
N PRO A 57 -4.95 19.92 -15.40
CA PRO A 57 -5.49 20.66 -14.25
C PRO A 57 -6.66 21.57 -14.55
N LYS A 58 -6.71 22.23 -15.72
CA LYS A 58 -7.82 23.08 -16.14
C LYS A 58 -9.16 22.34 -16.30
N ASP A 59 -9.12 21.02 -16.46
CA ASP A 59 -10.28 20.16 -16.71
C ASP A 59 -10.71 19.39 -15.45
N ALA A 60 -10.01 19.56 -14.32
CA ALA A 60 -10.18 18.75 -13.11
C ALA A 60 -11.61 18.83 -12.57
N ASP A 61 -12.18 20.03 -12.44
CA ASP A 61 -13.54 20.22 -11.94
C ASP A 61 -14.58 19.56 -12.86
N ALA A 62 -14.43 19.73 -14.16
CA ALA A 62 -15.35 19.15 -15.14
C ALA A 62 -15.27 17.60 -15.14
N VAL A 63 -14.08 17.03 -14.96
CA VAL A 63 -13.90 15.58 -14.84
C VAL A 63 -14.51 15.08 -13.54
N TRP A 64 -14.29 15.77 -12.42
CA TRP A 64 -14.88 15.45 -11.13
C TRP A 64 -16.42 15.43 -11.20
N ASP A 65 -17.02 16.48 -11.73
CA ASP A 65 -18.47 16.59 -11.85
C ASP A 65 -19.06 15.46 -12.70
N LYS A 66 -18.36 15.09 -13.79
CA LYS A 66 -18.79 13.98 -14.65
C LYS A 66 -18.71 12.62 -13.96
N VAL A 67 -17.63 12.36 -13.23
CA VAL A 67 -17.50 11.12 -12.43
C VAL A 67 -18.58 11.07 -11.36
N TRP A 68 -18.80 12.19 -10.66
CA TRP A 68 -19.81 12.29 -9.63
C TRP A 68 -21.22 12.08 -10.16
N GLU A 69 -21.58 12.75 -11.26
CA GLU A 69 -22.90 12.61 -11.89
C GLU A 69 -23.16 11.18 -12.36
N SER A 70 -22.18 10.59 -13.05
CA SER A 70 -22.27 9.21 -13.53
C SER A 70 -22.29 8.18 -12.39
N GLY A 71 -21.69 8.49 -11.26
CA GLY A 71 -21.63 7.62 -10.09
C GLY A 71 -22.90 7.61 -9.24
N LYS A 72 -23.83 8.57 -9.44
CA LYS A 72 -25.06 8.66 -8.64
C LYS A 72 -25.93 7.40 -8.72
N GLU A 73 -26.07 6.83 -9.90
CA GLU A 73 -26.83 5.60 -10.10
C GLU A 73 -26.20 4.38 -9.39
N PHE A 74 -24.88 4.47 -9.06
CA PHE A 74 -24.12 3.44 -8.36
C PHE A 74 -23.88 3.79 -6.88
N ASN A 75 -24.60 4.77 -6.34
CA ASN A 75 -24.43 5.24 -4.95
C ASN A 75 -23.00 5.66 -4.62
N ILE A 76 -22.33 6.40 -5.53
CA ILE A 76 -21.01 6.96 -5.29
C ILE A 76 -21.00 7.78 -4.00
N SER A 77 -19.95 7.63 -3.20
CA SER A 77 -19.76 8.38 -1.97
C SER A 77 -18.31 8.87 -1.86
N PRO A 78 -18.08 10.08 -1.35
CA PRO A 78 -16.72 10.59 -1.18
C PRO A 78 -16.02 9.83 -0.05
N LEU A 79 -14.73 9.57 -0.22
CA LEU A 79 -13.87 8.95 0.78
C LEU A 79 -12.87 9.99 1.30
N GLY A 80 -12.81 10.18 2.61
CA GLY A 80 -11.82 11.05 3.25
C GLY A 80 -10.44 10.39 3.38
N LEU A 81 -9.40 11.20 3.58
CA LEU A 81 -8.01 10.72 3.69
C LEU A 81 -7.79 9.77 4.87
N GLU A 82 -8.48 9.98 6.01
CA GLU A 82 -8.39 9.06 7.15
C GLU A 82 -8.94 7.67 6.82
N ALA A 83 -10.04 7.61 6.08
CA ALA A 83 -10.59 6.34 5.63
C ALA A 83 -9.69 5.68 4.58
N LEU A 84 -9.08 6.46 3.68
CA LEU A 84 -8.07 5.96 2.74
C LEU A 84 -6.85 5.38 3.48
N ASP A 85 -6.34 6.08 4.50
CA ASP A 85 -5.23 5.58 5.32
C ASP A 85 -5.59 4.27 6.02
N MET A 86 -6.83 4.16 6.49
CA MET A 86 -7.34 2.95 7.10
C MET A 86 -7.29 1.75 6.14
N VAL A 87 -7.87 1.87 4.97
CA VAL A 87 -7.95 0.75 4.01
C VAL A 87 -6.59 0.40 3.41
N ARG A 88 -5.68 1.39 3.21
CA ARG A 88 -4.32 1.10 2.72
C ARG A 88 -3.52 0.29 3.75
N ILE A 89 -3.68 0.55 5.08
CA ILE A 89 -3.04 -0.22 6.14
C ILE A 89 -3.59 -1.65 6.14
N GLU A 90 -4.91 -1.83 6.07
CA GLU A 90 -5.54 -3.16 5.96
C GLU A 90 -4.98 -3.96 4.77
N ALA A 91 -4.78 -3.29 3.65
CA ALA A 91 -4.19 -3.87 2.44
C ALA A 91 -2.66 -4.02 2.46
N GLY A 92 -2.00 -3.58 3.54
CA GLY A 92 -0.54 -3.63 3.67
C GLY A 92 0.20 -2.77 2.66
N LEU A 93 -0.42 -1.66 2.20
CA LEU A 93 0.20 -0.71 1.28
C LEU A 93 1.00 0.32 2.07
N ILE A 94 2.26 0.50 1.65
CA ILE A 94 3.22 1.37 2.34
C ILE A 94 3.06 2.83 1.91
N PHE A 95 3.40 3.76 2.82
CA PHE A 95 3.34 5.19 2.61
C PHE A 95 4.71 5.84 2.88
N TYR A 96 5.16 6.72 1.98
CA TYR A 96 6.40 7.46 2.16
C TYR A 96 6.34 8.38 3.39
N GLY A 97 7.40 8.39 4.17
CA GLY A 97 7.47 9.11 5.44
C GLY A 97 6.92 8.33 6.64
N TYR A 98 6.27 7.18 6.42
CA TYR A 98 5.78 6.26 7.45
C TYR A 98 6.54 4.95 7.42
N GLU A 99 6.27 4.06 6.46
CA GLU A 99 6.92 2.76 6.34
C GLU A 99 8.33 2.85 5.80
N PHE A 100 8.62 3.86 4.97
CA PHE A 100 9.93 4.05 4.36
C PHE A 100 10.21 5.52 4.07
N ASP A 101 11.48 5.84 3.90
CA ASP A 101 12.03 7.14 3.53
C ASP A 101 13.27 6.95 2.66
N ASP A 102 14.03 8.02 2.43
CA ASP A 102 15.30 8.02 1.66
C ASP A 102 16.43 7.21 2.33
N LYS A 103 16.27 6.79 3.59
CA LYS A 103 17.25 6.02 4.37
C LYS A 103 16.87 4.53 4.48
N THR A 104 15.71 4.16 3.98
CA THR A 104 15.15 2.80 4.08
C THR A 104 15.37 2.06 2.78
N ASP A 105 16.02 0.91 2.83
CA ASP A 105 16.19 0.09 1.63
C ASP A 105 14.90 -0.68 1.26
N PRO A 106 14.77 -1.12 0.01
CA PRO A 106 13.55 -1.78 -0.46
C PRO A 106 13.28 -3.14 0.20
N PHE A 107 14.29 -3.80 0.76
CA PHE A 107 14.10 -5.09 1.44
C PHE A 107 13.52 -4.88 2.83
N GLU A 108 14.00 -3.86 3.55
CA GLU A 108 13.44 -3.44 4.83
C GLU A 108 12.00 -2.94 4.68
N ALA A 109 11.71 -2.21 3.59
CA ALA A 109 10.37 -1.72 3.29
C ALA A 109 9.39 -2.80 2.79
N GLY A 110 9.85 -4.04 2.57
CA GLY A 110 9.01 -5.14 2.09
C GLY A 110 8.71 -5.11 0.59
N ILE A 111 9.32 -4.20 -0.18
CA ILE A 111 9.16 -4.06 -1.64
C ILE A 111 10.35 -4.59 -2.44
N GLY A 112 11.19 -5.40 -1.84
CA GLY A 112 12.37 -5.99 -2.49
C GLY A 112 12.06 -6.81 -3.74
N PHE A 113 10.81 -7.24 -3.94
CA PHE A 113 10.36 -7.91 -5.16
C PHE A 113 10.41 -7.00 -6.40
N THR A 114 10.41 -5.69 -6.23
CA THR A 114 10.54 -4.71 -7.31
C THR A 114 11.98 -4.54 -7.80
N VAL A 115 12.96 -5.10 -7.07
CA VAL A 115 14.38 -4.95 -7.38
C VAL A 115 14.86 -6.17 -8.17
N PRO A 116 15.11 -6.03 -9.49
CA PRO A 116 15.41 -7.14 -10.38
C PRO A 116 16.88 -7.59 -10.34
N LEU A 117 17.41 -7.93 -9.15
CA LEU A 117 18.82 -8.30 -8.96
C LEU A 117 19.26 -9.53 -9.75
N LYS A 118 18.31 -10.45 -10.04
CA LYS A 118 18.62 -11.73 -10.73
C LYS A 118 18.15 -11.74 -12.19
N THR A 119 17.16 -10.92 -12.54
CA THR A 119 16.49 -10.97 -13.84
C THR A 119 16.95 -9.90 -14.79
N LYS A 120 17.61 -8.84 -14.29
CA LYS A 120 18.19 -7.80 -15.12
C LYS A 120 19.69 -8.08 -15.29
N GLU A 121 20.12 -8.37 -16.52
CA GLU A 121 21.52 -8.62 -16.86
C GLU A 121 22.35 -7.36 -16.79
N ASP A 122 21.80 -6.24 -17.25
CA ASP A 122 22.47 -4.93 -17.21
C ASP A 122 22.80 -4.51 -15.78
N ASP A 123 23.92 -3.83 -15.64
CA ASP A 123 24.28 -3.17 -14.42
C ASP A 123 23.43 -1.89 -14.22
N PHE A 124 23.26 -1.46 -12.96
CA PHE A 124 22.58 -0.23 -12.61
C PHE A 124 23.14 0.35 -11.30
N ILE A 125 22.97 1.64 -11.12
CA ILE A 125 23.47 2.36 -9.95
C ILE A 125 22.89 1.74 -8.67
N GLY A 126 23.79 1.36 -7.74
CA GLY A 126 23.44 0.78 -6.45
C GLY A 126 23.23 -0.75 -6.44
N LYS A 127 23.37 -1.46 -7.57
CA LYS A 127 23.16 -2.92 -7.65
C LYS A 127 24.00 -3.70 -6.63
N GLU A 128 25.30 -3.40 -6.53
CA GLU A 128 26.20 -4.09 -5.59
C GLU A 128 25.79 -3.88 -4.12
N GLU A 129 25.43 -2.65 -3.77
CA GLU A 129 24.97 -2.34 -2.40
C GLU A 129 23.66 -3.01 -2.08
N LEU A 130 22.71 -3.05 -3.02
CA LEU A 130 21.45 -3.76 -2.87
C LEU A 130 21.65 -5.28 -2.70
N ILE A 131 22.62 -5.87 -3.37
CA ILE A 131 23.01 -7.29 -3.16
C ILE A 131 23.46 -7.51 -1.71
N LYS A 132 24.32 -6.64 -1.19
CA LYS A 132 24.82 -6.72 0.20
C LYS A 132 23.68 -6.58 1.21
N ARG A 133 22.81 -5.57 1.03
CA ARG A 133 21.67 -5.34 1.92
C ARG A 133 20.67 -6.50 1.90
N LYS A 134 20.39 -7.05 0.73
CA LYS A 134 19.56 -8.25 0.61
C LYS A 134 20.12 -9.46 1.34
N ALA A 135 21.45 -9.62 1.32
CA ALA A 135 22.12 -10.74 2.00
C ALA A 135 22.12 -10.60 3.53
N ASN A 136 22.04 -9.37 4.06
CA ASN A 136 22.12 -9.09 5.49
C ASN A 136 21.11 -8.02 5.93
N PRO A 137 19.80 -8.29 5.85
CA PRO A 137 18.77 -7.33 6.24
C PRO A 137 18.79 -7.13 7.75
N GLN A 138 18.89 -5.89 8.21
CA GLN A 138 18.92 -5.54 9.63
C GLN A 138 17.51 -5.42 10.20
N LYS A 139 16.59 -4.87 9.42
CA LYS A 139 15.19 -4.68 9.78
C LYS A 139 14.26 -5.26 8.72
N LYS A 140 13.01 -5.43 9.10
CA LYS A 140 11.97 -5.92 8.22
C LYS A 140 10.63 -5.27 8.59
N LEU A 141 9.86 -4.91 7.58
CA LEU A 141 8.47 -4.52 7.77
C LEU A 141 7.62 -5.76 8.06
N VAL A 142 6.85 -5.71 9.14
CA VAL A 142 5.94 -6.78 9.58
C VAL A 142 4.57 -6.21 9.95
N GLY A 143 3.56 -7.07 9.97
CA GLY A 143 2.27 -6.78 10.57
C GLY A 143 2.28 -7.09 12.06
N LEU A 144 1.55 -6.29 12.84
CA LEU A 144 1.25 -6.55 14.25
C LEU A 144 -0.26 -6.60 14.45
N GLU A 145 -0.72 -7.54 15.26
CA GLU A 145 -2.05 -7.53 15.89
C GLU A 145 -1.88 -7.20 17.38
N LEU A 146 -2.51 -6.13 17.85
CA LEU A 146 -2.43 -5.69 19.23
C LEU A 146 -3.53 -6.35 20.07
N ILE A 147 -3.20 -6.65 21.32
CA ILE A 147 -4.14 -7.21 22.29
C ILE A 147 -4.86 -6.05 23.00
N GLY A 148 -6.18 -6.09 22.99
CA GLY A 148 -7.02 -5.07 23.66
C GLY A 148 -7.58 -4.02 22.70
N HIS A 149 -8.05 -2.91 23.29
CA HIS A 149 -8.88 -1.92 22.57
C HIS A 149 -8.12 -0.67 22.12
N GLU A 150 -6.85 -0.53 22.49
CA GLU A 150 -6.08 0.66 22.16
C GLU A 150 -5.23 0.44 20.91
N PRO A 151 -5.39 1.25 19.85
CA PRO A 151 -4.54 1.16 18.67
C PRO A 151 -3.13 1.69 18.96
N ALA A 152 -2.16 1.22 18.19
CA ALA A 152 -0.85 1.83 18.11
C ALA A 152 -0.88 3.05 17.17
N ALA A 153 0.09 3.93 17.35
CA ALA A 153 0.31 5.10 16.49
C ALA A 153 1.72 5.09 15.91
N ASN A 154 1.93 5.85 14.84
CA ASN A 154 3.26 6.09 14.30
C ASN A 154 4.23 6.54 15.39
N GLY A 155 5.45 6.00 15.38
CA GLY A 155 6.49 6.29 16.35
C GLY A 155 6.41 5.48 17.66
N ASN A 156 5.31 4.76 17.95
CA ASN A 156 5.27 3.90 19.13
C ASN A 156 6.40 2.86 19.05
N THR A 157 7.11 2.68 20.15
CA THR A 157 8.25 1.77 20.23
C THR A 157 7.82 0.33 20.41
N VAL A 158 8.53 -0.61 19.79
CA VAL A 158 8.24 -2.05 19.92
C VAL A 158 9.36 -2.71 20.70
N HIS A 159 9.01 -3.56 21.67
CA HIS A 159 9.91 -4.13 22.64
C HIS A 159 9.79 -5.65 22.76
N VAL A 160 10.91 -6.31 23.08
CA VAL A 160 10.96 -7.65 23.63
C VAL A 160 11.73 -7.58 24.96
N GLY A 161 11.03 -7.83 26.05
CA GLY A 161 11.55 -7.58 27.39
C GLY A 161 11.91 -6.10 27.59
N ARG A 162 13.14 -5.79 27.96
CA ARG A 162 13.62 -4.38 28.15
C ARG A 162 14.15 -3.74 26.87
N GLY A 163 14.44 -4.52 25.85
CA GLY A 163 15.06 -4.02 24.62
C GLY A 163 14.05 -3.47 23.64
N GLN A 164 14.30 -2.27 23.10
CA GLN A 164 13.58 -1.79 21.95
C GLN A 164 14.08 -2.53 20.71
N VAL A 165 13.17 -3.12 19.95
CA VAL A 165 13.46 -3.95 18.78
C VAL A 165 12.81 -3.43 17.50
N GLY A 166 11.98 -2.41 17.59
CA GLY A 166 11.31 -1.85 16.43
C GLY A 166 10.54 -0.56 16.71
N VAL A 167 9.86 -0.08 15.68
CA VAL A 167 9.00 1.12 15.74
C VAL A 167 7.77 0.87 14.88
N VAL A 168 6.60 1.21 15.39
CA VAL A 168 5.35 1.23 14.65
C VAL A 168 5.41 2.34 13.60
N THR A 169 5.14 2.00 12.37
CA THR A 169 5.12 2.97 11.25
C THR A 169 3.71 3.45 10.96
N SER A 170 2.72 2.58 11.06
CA SER A 170 1.30 2.91 10.95
C SER A 170 0.48 1.98 11.83
N GLY A 171 -0.60 2.48 12.42
CA GLY A 171 -1.45 1.63 13.25
C GLY A 171 -2.83 2.22 13.46
N MET A 172 -3.82 1.35 13.61
CA MET A 172 -5.22 1.75 13.72
C MET A 172 -6.12 0.63 14.24
N LEU A 173 -7.35 1.00 14.58
CA LEU A 173 -8.43 0.04 14.70
C LEU A 173 -9.02 -0.23 13.31
N SER A 174 -8.78 -1.42 12.76
CA SER A 174 -9.43 -1.86 11.52
C SER A 174 -10.93 -2.06 11.77
N LYS A 175 -11.74 -1.33 11.02
CA LYS A 175 -13.20 -1.48 11.06
C LYS A 175 -13.65 -2.76 10.36
N THR A 176 -12.95 -3.15 9.31
CA THR A 176 -13.23 -4.37 8.53
C THR A 176 -12.97 -5.63 9.34
N LEU A 177 -11.84 -5.65 10.08
CA LEU A 177 -11.42 -6.84 10.85
C LEU A 177 -11.88 -6.80 12.31
N ASN A 178 -12.31 -5.64 12.79
CA ASN A 178 -12.59 -5.36 14.20
C ASN A 178 -11.41 -5.70 15.13
N LYS A 179 -10.19 -5.33 14.68
CA LYS A 179 -8.93 -5.60 15.36
C LYS A 179 -8.01 -4.39 15.32
N ASN A 180 -7.22 -4.21 16.36
CA ASN A 180 -6.11 -3.26 16.34
C ASN A 180 -4.94 -3.87 15.57
N ILE A 181 -4.59 -3.26 14.45
CA ILE A 181 -3.51 -3.69 13.57
C ILE A 181 -2.47 -2.58 13.42
N ALA A 182 -1.24 -2.95 13.13
CA ALA A 182 -0.19 -2.01 12.85
C ALA A 182 0.84 -2.58 11.87
N LEU A 183 1.46 -1.70 11.09
CA LEU A 183 2.71 -1.97 10.38
C LEU A 183 3.87 -1.53 11.27
N CYS A 184 4.91 -2.33 11.31
CA CYS A 184 6.05 -2.12 12.18
C CYS A 184 7.35 -2.48 11.46
N ARG A 185 8.36 -1.62 11.57
CA ARG A 185 9.72 -1.93 11.16
C ARG A 185 10.50 -2.46 12.37
N ILE A 186 10.81 -3.76 12.34
CA ILE A 186 11.38 -4.50 13.47
C ILE A 186 12.71 -5.13 13.08
N ASP A 187 13.60 -5.34 14.05
CA ASP A 187 14.85 -6.11 13.87
C ASP A 187 14.53 -7.50 13.32
N THR A 188 15.25 -7.94 12.30
CA THR A 188 14.97 -9.18 11.55
C THR A 188 14.85 -10.41 12.43
N LYS A 189 15.63 -10.51 13.51
CA LYS A 189 15.60 -11.64 14.45
C LYS A 189 14.27 -11.81 15.21
N TYR A 190 13.42 -10.78 15.22
CA TYR A 190 12.10 -10.80 15.86
C TYR A 190 10.94 -10.74 14.85
N SER A 191 11.24 -10.88 13.57
CA SER A 191 10.25 -10.74 12.50
C SER A 191 9.48 -12.03 12.17
N GLU A 192 9.70 -13.11 12.92
CA GLU A 192 9.01 -14.39 12.72
C GLU A 192 7.53 -14.29 13.09
N LEU A 193 6.67 -14.91 12.27
CA LEU A 193 5.23 -14.93 12.55
C LEU A 193 4.95 -15.63 13.88
N GLY A 194 4.10 -15.01 14.69
CA GLY A 194 3.77 -15.50 16.01
C GLY A 194 4.65 -14.96 17.12
N THR A 195 5.73 -14.22 16.81
CA THR A 195 6.57 -13.60 17.85
C THR A 195 5.74 -12.62 18.69
N GLU A 196 5.80 -12.78 19.99
CA GLU A 196 5.15 -11.88 20.95
C GLU A 196 6.05 -10.68 21.22
N VAL A 197 5.47 -9.51 21.18
CA VAL A 197 6.14 -8.22 21.40
C VAL A 197 5.24 -7.30 22.22
N GLU A 198 5.80 -6.21 22.70
CA GLU A 198 5.05 -5.18 23.42
C GLU A 198 5.21 -3.82 22.71
N VAL A 199 4.11 -3.10 22.54
CA VAL A 199 4.10 -1.74 21.97
C VAL A 199 4.06 -0.74 23.11
N GLY A 200 5.08 0.09 23.21
CA GLY A 200 5.18 1.20 24.18
C GLY A 200 4.53 2.47 23.63
N LYS A 201 3.61 3.04 24.37
CA LYS A 201 2.95 4.29 24.03
C LYS A 201 3.84 5.50 24.28
N ILE A 202 3.76 6.51 23.42
CA ILE A 202 4.42 7.82 23.58
C ILE A 202 3.42 8.79 24.22
N ASP A 203 2.91 8.42 25.39
CA ASP A 203 1.91 9.20 26.14
C ASP A 203 2.44 9.68 27.52
N GLY A 204 3.74 9.55 27.75
CA GLY A 204 4.36 9.88 29.04
C GLY A 204 4.15 8.81 30.13
N HIS A 205 3.35 7.79 29.87
CA HIS A 205 3.17 6.65 30.76
C HIS A 205 3.99 5.46 30.25
N GLN A 206 4.59 4.68 31.14
CA GLN A 206 5.34 3.47 30.75
C GLN A 206 4.42 2.28 30.42
N LYS A 207 3.27 2.56 29.82
CA LYS A 207 2.30 1.54 29.46
C LYS A 207 2.75 0.81 28.21
N ARG A 208 2.73 -0.51 28.26
CA ARG A 208 2.96 -1.39 27.13
C ARG A 208 1.72 -2.20 26.81
N ILE A 209 1.44 -2.39 25.55
CA ILE A 209 0.33 -3.18 25.02
C ILE A 209 0.93 -4.41 24.36
N GLY A 210 0.49 -5.59 24.75
CA GLY A 210 0.88 -6.84 24.10
C GLY A 210 0.48 -6.86 22.63
N ALA A 211 1.34 -7.38 21.80
CA ALA A 211 1.09 -7.55 20.38
C ALA A 211 1.77 -8.81 19.86
N LYS A 212 1.34 -9.26 18.69
CA LYS A 212 1.88 -10.43 18.01
C LYS A 212 2.24 -10.10 16.57
N VAL A 213 3.38 -10.58 16.13
CA VAL A 213 3.78 -10.48 14.71
C VAL A 213 2.87 -11.38 13.88
N ILE A 214 2.20 -10.79 12.91
CA ILE A 214 1.29 -11.49 12.00
C ILE A 214 1.63 -11.20 10.55
N ALA A 215 1.11 -12.03 9.66
CA ALA A 215 1.24 -11.78 8.22
C ALA A 215 0.41 -10.56 7.79
N PHE A 216 0.87 -9.87 6.76
CA PHE A 216 0.11 -8.85 6.04
C PHE A 216 0.26 -9.06 4.52
N PRO A 217 -0.67 -8.62 3.66
CA PRO A 217 -1.85 -7.81 3.96
C PRO A 217 -2.76 -8.42 5.02
N PHE A 218 -3.32 -7.58 5.91
CA PHE A 218 -4.23 -8.03 6.97
C PHE A 218 -5.59 -8.44 6.43
N TYR A 219 -6.03 -7.72 5.39
CA TYR A 219 -7.27 -7.95 4.66
C TYR A 219 -6.96 -8.40 3.24
N ASP A 220 -7.69 -9.39 2.73
CA ASP A 220 -7.49 -10.01 1.42
C ASP A 220 -6.02 -10.39 1.12
N PRO A 221 -5.39 -11.26 1.91
CA PRO A 221 -3.97 -11.61 1.75
C PRO A 221 -3.64 -12.23 0.39
N THR A 222 -4.63 -12.77 -0.30
CA THR A 222 -4.51 -13.32 -1.65
C THR A 222 -4.63 -12.26 -2.75
N LYS A 223 -5.00 -11.03 -2.38
CA LYS A 223 -5.27 -9.92 -3.31
C LYS A 223 -6.30 -10.30 -4.39
N SER A 224 -7.33 -11.03 -3.98
CA SER A 224 -8.40 -11.48 -4.88
C SER A 224 -9.29 -10.34 -5.33
N ARG A 225 -9.55 -9.37 -4.45
CA ARG A 225 -10.43 -8.24 -4.69
C ARG A 225 -9.92 -7.26 -5.75
N VAL A 226 -8.64 -6.94 -5.72
CA VAL A 226 -8.02 -6.10 -6.78
C VAL A 226 -7.93 -6.81 -8.13
N ARG A 227 -8.18 -8.12 -8.15
CA ARG A 227 -8.11 -8.96 -9.34
C ARG A 227 -9.48 -9.37 -9.88
N ALA A 228 -10.53 -8.98 -9.16
CA ALA A 228 -11.91 -9.29 -9.52
C ALA A 228 -12.36 -8.69 -10.87
#